data_b75f5f1bd9a5b68c9e5a04147da4f8c8
#
_entry.id   b75f5f1bd9a5b68c9e5a04147da4f8c8
#
_cell.length_a   1.000
_cell.length_b   1.000
_cell.length_c   1.000
_cell.angle_alpha   90.00
_cell.angle_beta   90.00
_cell.angle_gamma   90.00
#
_symmetry.space_group_name_H-M   'P 1'
#
loop_
_entity.id
_entity.type
_entity.pdbx_description
1 polymer ?
#
loop_
_entity_poly.entity_id
_entity_poly.type
_entity_poly.pdbx_seq_one_letter_code
_entity_poly.pdbx_strand_id
1 'polypeptide(L)'
;VAEILEPFGVKDKTSGIMKALISENLIREANDDGTKIAFSYQKFFEYQYAESYVRKHGTENTERIVQDVLDDKITTGTLEMLQIVFFRNTGKEFIDCIDERNQEKVVETFMSGLYWRNESIIGADTIAVIDRLLDSEKITDVKKTMAGLLSVSTKKNIKVNAFYIHEKLCAMNNYDRDFYLSFYLLKQYDDMKTLSDLCERAVRLDDKTFPSDNISLWEIVLCWGTGSNDTKLRDMASKGLTNLFRLYPDDMTEIAELFVDVEDDYIQERLWQAIYSAIILRAEKEYAEKMISYITTNIVDEGKWPQNVLIRDYLRNIFEYAYYREWCSKEEVESVRPPYKLSLIHISEPTRRSYI
;
A
#
# COMPACT_ATOMS: atom_id res chain seq x y z
N VAL A 1 11.68 28.61 25.48
CA VAL A 1 11.71 29.55 24.34
C VAL A 1 13.09 29.59 23.70
N ALA A 2 14.17 29.80 24.48
CA ALA A 2 15.54 29.84 23.94
C ALA A 2 15.91 28.54 23.22
N GLU A 3 15.67 27.38 23.82
CA GLU A 3 15.98 26.05 23.23
C GLU A 3 15.20 25.76 21.94
N ILE A 4 13.99 26.30 21.79
CA ILE A 4 13.15 26.12 20.59
C ILE A 4 13.60 27.07 19.47
N LEU A 5 14.09 28.25 19.80
CA LEU A 5 14.47 29.28 18.82
C LEU A 5 15.94 29.21 18.40
N GLU A 6 16.78 28.55 19.19
CA GLU A 6 18.22 28.39 18.90
C GLU A 6 18.49 27.75 17.52
N PRO A 7 17.74 26.70 17.10
CA PRO A 7 17.91 26.12 15.75
C PRO A 7 17.70 27.12 14.61
N PHE A 8 16.91 28.16 14.84
CA PHE A 8 16.59 29.21 13.87
C PHE A 8 17.51 30.44 14.00
N GLY A 9 18.50 30.39 14.89
CA GLY A 9 19.41 31.55 15.13
C GLY A 9 18.70 32.74 15.80
N VAL A 10 17.53 32.54 16.41
CA VAL A 10 16.66 33.58 16.98
C VAL A 10 16.96 33.74 18.48
N LYS A 11 17.53 34.87 18.87
CA LYS A 11 17.85 35.15 20.26
C LYS A 11 16.76 35.93 21.02
N ASP A 12 15.78 36.51 20.31
CA ASP A 12 14.82 37.42 20.87
C ASP A 12 13.44 37.26 20.21
N LYS A 13 12.35 37.34 21.02
CA LYS A 13 10.96 37.30 20.59
C LYS A 13 10.55 38.45 19.67
N THR A 14 11.31 39.53 19.66
CA THR A 14 11.03 40.72 18.84
C THR A 14 11.62 40.62 17.43
N SER A 15 12.36 39.57 17.14
CA SER A 15 12.99 39.40 15.82
C SER A 15 11.94 39.26 14.71
N GLY A 16 12.24 39.77 13.53
CA GLY A 16 11.39 39.62 12.34
C GLY A 16 11.08 38.16 12.00
N ILE A 17 12.01 37.24 12.30
CA ILE A 17 11.86 35.81 12.13
C ILE A 17 10.74 35.25 13.05
N MET A 18 10.71 35.67 14.31
CA MET A 18 9.66 35.22 15.24
C MET A 18 8.27 35.63 14.76
N LYS A 19 8.15 36.91 14.31
CA LYS A 19 6.88 37.41 13.75
C LYS A 19 6.49 36.67 12.47
N ALA A 20 7.44 36.36 11.61
CA ALA A 20 7.21 35.58 10.40
C ALA A 20 6.74 34.15 10.75
N LEU A 21 7.37 33.47 11.69
CA LEU A 21 6.96 32.11 12.13
C LEU A 21 5.53 32.09 12.72
N ILE A 22 5.13 33.15 13.44
CA ILE A 22 3.76 33.31 13.97
C ILE A 22 2.78 33.60 12.81
N SER A 23 3.14 34.54 11.90
CA SER A 23 2.28 34.88 10.76
C SER A 23 2.03 33.73 9.80
N GLU A 24 3.05 32.86 9.61
CA GLU A 24 2.95 31.62 8.83
C GLU A 24 2.32 30.45 9.63
N ASN A 25 1.87 30.73 10.84
CA ASN A 25 1.22 29.74 11.73
C ASN A 25 2.08 28.48 12.00
N LEU A 26 3.40 28.61 11.96
CA LEU A 26 4.34 27.54 12.32
C LEU A 26 4.51 27.42 13.83
N ILE A 27 4.44 28.54 14.53
CA ILE A 27 4.41 28.62 15.99
C ILE A 27 3.25 29.51 16.45
N ARG A 28 2.79 29.29 17.68
CA ARG A 28 1.73 30.07 18.31
C ARG A 28 2.07 30.43 19.74
N GLU A 29 1.50 31.46 20.26
CA GLU A 29 1.54 31.72 21.69
C GLU A 29 0.72 30.67 22.43
N ALA A 30 1.32 30.09 23.47
CA ALA A 30 0.73 28.97 24.22
C ALA A 30 0.03 29.43 25.51
N ASN A 31 0.12 30.73 25.84
CA ASN A 31 -0.51 31.37 27.01
C ASN A 31 -0.86 32.82 26.68
N ASP A 32 -1.83 33.38 27.43
CA ASP A 32 -2.39 34.70 27.20
C ASP A 32 -1.37 35.85 27.38
N ASP A 33 -0.31 35.63 28.15
CA ASP A 33 0.75 36.62 28.39
C ASP A 33 1.88 36.59 27.40
N GLY A 34 1.80 35.69 26.39
CA GLY A 34 2.81 35.55 25.32
C GLY A 34 4.18 35.09 25.81
N THR A 35 4.30 34.59 27.05
CA THR A 35 5.59 34.14 27.61
C THR A 35 6.00 32.76 27.15
N LYS A 36 5.03 31.95 26.67
CA LYS A 36 5.26 30.61 26.13
C LYS A 36 4.87 30.57 24.68
N ILE A 37 5.65 29.83 23.89
CA ILE A 37 5.34 29.51 22.52
C ILE A 37 5.25 27.99 22.35
N ALA A 38 4.45 27.55 21.42
CA ALA A 38 4.35 26.14 21.00
C ALA A 38 4.39 26.07 19.47
N PHE A 39 4.82 24.94 18.96
CA PHE A 39 4.66 24.65 17.53
C PHE A 39 3.16 24.43 17.24
N SER A 40 2.69 24.94 16.12
CA SER A 40 1.30 24.76 15.69
C SER A 40 1.05 23.32 15.23
N TYR A 41 2.07 22.65 14.71
CA TYR A 41 2.02 21.29 14.22
C TYR A 41 2.94 20.41 15.06
N GLN A 42 2.40 19.37 15.67
CA GLN A 42 3.15 18.46 16.53
C GLN A 42 4.26 17.73 15.76
N LYS A 43 4.00 17.26 14.55
CA LYS A 43 5.01 16.59 13.72
C LYS A 43 6.20 17.48 13.36
N PHE A 44 5.96 18.77 13.17
CA PHE A 44 7.01 19.74 12.96
C PHE A 44 7.88 19.94 14.23
N PHE A 45 7.24 19.99 15.41
CA PHE A 45 7.95 20.00 16.68
C PHE A 45 8.81 18.75 16.86
N GLU A 46 8.24 17.55 16.67
CA GLU A 46 8.93 16.28 16.81
C GLU A 46 10.16 16.20 15.88
N TYR A 47 10.01 16.67 14.64
CA TYR A 47 11.10 16.74 13.68
C TYR A 47 12.22 17.69 14.15
N GLN A 48 11.89 18.91 14.55
CA GLN A 48 12.85 19.90 15.02
C GLN A 48 13.56 19.45 16.31
N TYR A 49 12.83 18.78 17.18
CA TYR A 49 13.41 18.19 18.38
C TYR A 49 14.40 17.07 18.02
N ALA A 50 14.04 16.19 17.11
CA ALA A 50 14.93 15.13 16.63
C ALA A 50 16.19 15.68 15.96
N GLU A 51 16.07 16.72 15.11
CA GLU A 51 17.21 17.44 14.51
C GLU A 51 18.15 18.02 15.58
N SER A 52 17.58 18.71 16.55
CA SER A 52 18.35 19.30 17.66
C SER A 52 19.03 18.23 18.50
N TYR A 53 18.32 17.12 18.75
CA TYR A 53 18.81 16.01 19.55
C TYR A 53 19.98 15.29 18.87
N VAL A 54 19.86 14.93 17.59
CA VAL A 54 20.94 14.30 16.82
C VAL A 54 22.14 15.24 16.68
N ARG A 55 21.91 16.52 16.44
CA ARG A 55 23.00 17.52 16.35
C ARG A 55 23.74 17.67 17.69
N LYS A 56 23.03 17.68 18.83
CA LYS A 56 23.60 17.86 20.18
C LYS A 56 24.42 16.64 20.62
N HIS A 57 23.95 15.45 20.31
CA HIS A 57 24.61 14.22 20.75
C HIS A 57 25.64 13.71 19.73
N GLY A 58 25.55 14.20 18.47
CA GLY A 58 26.44 13.83 17.38
C GLY A 58 26.21 12.44 16.85
N THR A 59 26.59 12.21 15.60
CA THR A 59 26.56 10.87 14.98
C THR A 59 27.64 9.96 15.55
N GLU A 60 28.64 10.53 16.25
CA GLU A 60 29.72 9.78 16.91
C GLU A 60 29.25 9.12 18.22
N ASN A 61 28.13 9.52 18.79
CA ASN A 61 27.61 9.06 20.07
C ASN A 61 26.30 8.25 19.91
N THR A 62 26.27 7.42 18.85
CA THR A 62 25.09 6.57 18.52
C THR A 62 24.67 5.70 19.71
N GLU A 63 25.62 5.14 20.47
CA GLU A 63 25.33 4.31 21.65
C GLU A 63 24.45 5.03 22.68
N ARG A 64 24.71 6.33 22.90
CA ARG A 64 23.88 7.12 23.82
C ARG A 64 22.46 7.33 23.29
N ILE A 65 22.33 7.59 21.98
CA ILE A 65 21.00 7.74 21.36
C ILE A 65 20.21 6.43 21.50
N VAL A 66 20.87 5.30 21.21
CA VAL A 66 20.29 3.97 21.38
C VAL A 66 19.86 3.74 22.84
N GLN A 67 20.73 4.05 23.82
CA GLN A 67 20.39 3.87 25.23
C GLN A 67 19.19 4.74 25.64
N ASP A 68 19.13 5.99 25.20
CA ASP A 68 18.01 6.89 25.54
C ASP A 68 16.67 6.43 24.90
N VAL A 69 16.73 5.77 23.72
CA VAL A 69 15.58 5.11 23.10
C VAL A 69 15.16 3.87 23.92
N LEU A 70 16.11 3.03 24.31
CA LEU A 70 15.84 1.82 25.09
C LEU A 70 15.31 2.12 26.50
N ASP A 71 15.72 3.25 27.08
CA ASP A 71 15.26 3.75 28.37
C ASP A 71 13.92 4.50 28.30
N ASP A 72 13.25 4.50 27.13
CA ASP A 72 11.97 5.19 26.88
C ASP A 72 12.00 6.71 27.16
N LYS A 73 13.20 7.34 27.01
CA LYS A 73 13.36 8.80 27.20
C LYS A 73 12.92 9.62 26.00
N ILE A 74 12.74 8.97 24.86
CA ILE A 74 12.31 9.56 23.58
C ILE A 74 10.89 9.13 23.27
N THR A 75 10.00 10.11 23.05
CA THR A 75 8.59 9.79 22.71
C THR A 75 8.49 9.13 21.35
N THR A 76 7.45 8.32 21.13
CA THR A 76 7.20 7.60 19.89
C THR A 76 7.22 8.51 18.66
N GLY A 77 6.55 9.67 18.72
CA GLY A 77 6.53 10.62 17.60
C GLY A 77 7.91 11.23 17.31
N THR A 78 8.69 11.53 18.37
CA THR A 78 10.07 12.00 18.20
C THR A 78 10.98 10.89 17.65
N LEU A 79 10.80 9.64 18.09
CA LEU A 79 11.57 8.49 17.61
C LEU A 79 11.33 8.24 16.11
N GLU A 80 10.10 8.38 15.65
CA GLU A 80 9.76 8.33 14.23
C GLU A 80 10.56 9.36 13.41
N MET A 81 10.59 10.60 13.86
CA MET A 81 11.37 11.66 13.20
C MET A 81 12.87 11.48 13.37
N LEU A 82 13.33 10.99 14.52
CA LEU A 82 14.74 10.71 14.79
C LEU A 82 15.32 9.71 13.79
N GLN A 83 14.60 8.65 13.47
CA GLN A 83 15.06 7.67 12.49
C GLN A 83 15.29 8.29 11.09
N ILE A 84 14.40 9.22 10.69
CA ILE A 84 14.55 9.95 9.43
C ILE A 84 15.77 10.88 9.46
N VAL A 85 15.89 11.66 10.53
CA VAL A 85 17.01 12.61 10.73
C VAL A 85 18.34 11.86 10.83
N PHE A 86 18.38 10.74 11.53
CA PHE A 86 19.56 9.91 11.67
C PHE A 86 20.03 9.40 10.31
N PHE A 87 19.11 8.83 9.51
CA PHE A 87 19.44 8.38 8.15
C PHE A 87 19.97 9.51 7.29
N ARG A 88 19.35 10.69 7.31
CA ARG A 88 19.82 11.86 6.54
C ARG A 88 21.23 12.30 6.89
N ASN A 89 21.62 12.16 8.16
CA ASN A 89 22.93 12.61 8.64
C ASN A 89 24.03 11.53 8.51
N THR A 90 23.66 10.25 8.54
CA THR A 90 24.61 9.14 8.60
C THR A 90 24.63 8.26 7.36
N GLY A 91 23.54 8.25 6.58
CA GLY A 91 23.31 7.30 5.50
C GLY A 91 22.96 5.88 5.98
N LYS A 92 22.79 5.67 7.30
CA LYS A 92 22.48 4.36 7.90
C LYS A 92 21.12 4.37 8.55
N GLU A 93 20.43 3.26 8.53
CA GLU A 93 19.18 3.12 9.26
C GLU A 93 19.43 2.98 10.76
N PHE A 94 18.68 3.73 11.57
CA PHE A 94 18.86 3.73 13.02
C PHE A 94 18.53 2.37 13.65
N ILE A 95 17.56 1.64 13.07
CA ILE A 95 17.18 0.29 13.50
C ILE A 95 18.38 -0.69 13.47
N ASP A 96 19.34 -0.51 12.54
CA ASP A 96 20.54 -1.35 12.44
C ASP A 96 21.57 -1.06 13.55
N CYS A 97 21.40 0.05 14.27
CA CYS A 97 22.22 0.38 15.44
C CYS A 97 21.72 -0.29 16.72
N ILE A 98 20.56 -0.96 16.67
CA ILE A 98 19.90 -1.57 17.81
C ILE A 98 20.04 -3.09 17.73
N ASP A 99 20.39 -3.73 18.84
CA ASP A 99 20.43 -5.20 18.93
C ASP A 99 19.08 -5.81 18.52
N GLU A 100 19.12 -6.91 17.75
CA GLU A 100 17.93 -7.62 17.23
C GLU A 100 16.88 -7.91 18.32
N ARG A 101 17.33 -8.18 19.55
CA ARG A 101 16.42 -8.44 20.70
C ARG A 101 15.55 -7.24 21.06
N ASN A 102 16.04 -6.03 20.76
CA ASN A 102 15.41 -4.75 21.10
C ASN A 102 14.79 -4.05 19.91
N GLN A 103 14.98 -4.55 18.68
CA GLN A 103 14.48 -3.91 17.45
C GLN A 103 12.95 -3.78 17.43
N GLU A 104 12.21 -4.68 18.09
CA GLU A 104 10.75 -4.61 18.19
C GLU A 104 10.24 -3.26 18.69
N LYS A 105 11.01 -2.55 19.55
CA LYS A 105 10.67 -1.21 20.05
C LYS A 105 10.64 -0.14 18.95
N VAL A 106 11.40 -0.33 17.89
CA VAL A 106 11.61 0.69 16.85
C VAL A 106 11.01 0.33 15.49
N VAL A 107 10.62 -0.93 15.27
CA VAL A 107 10.03 -1.39 13.99
C VAL A 107 8.82 -0.55 13.61
N GLU A 108 7.90 -0.32 14.52
CA GLU A 108 6.68 0.44 14.25
C GLU A 108 6.98 1.88 13.84
N THR A 109 7.89 2.56 14.57
CA THR A 109 8.28 3.94 14.26
C THR A 109 9.16 4.04 13.01
N PHE A 110 9.92 3.01 12.69
CA PHE A 110 10.65 2.90 11.42
C PHE A 110 9.67 2.83 10.25
N MET A 111 8.68 1.97 10.35
CA MET A 111 7.70 1.77 9.29
C MET A 111 6.76 2.96 9.11
N SER A 112 6.26 3.55 10.21
CA SER A 112 5.45 4.78 10.14
C SER A 112 6.24 5.98 9.61
N GLY A 113 7.53 6.02 9.89
CA GLY A 113 8.47 7.01 9.37
C GLY A 113 8.58 7.02 7.84
N LEU A 114 8.31 5.90 7.15
CA LEU A 114 8.31 5.84 5.69
C LEU A 114 7.33 6.82 5.06
N TYR A 115 6.22 7.11 5.74
CA TYR A 115 5.24 8.07 5.26
C TYR A 115 5.83 9.48 5.06
N TRP A 116 6.79 9.87 5.88
CA TRP A 116 7.42 11.19 5.88
C TRP A 116 8.69 11.26 5.04
N ARG A 117 9.18 10.11 4.56
CA ARG A 117 10.34 10.05 3.67
C ARG A 117 9.95 10.37 2.24
N ASN A 118 10.86 10.98 1.49
CA ASN A 118 10.78 11.10 0.04
C ASN A 118 11.66 10.04 -0.63
N GLU A 119 11.57 9.94 -1.95
CA GLU A 119 12.33 8.95 -2.73
C GLU A 119 13.85 9.00 -2.46
N SER A 120 14.42 10.19 -2.26
CA SER A 120 15.87 10.38 -2.08
C SER A 120 16.40 9.82 -0.76
N ILE A 121 15.53 9.60 0.22
CA ILE A 121 15.86 9.05 1.55
C ILE A 121 15.25 7.67 1.80
N ILE A 122 14.94 6.95 0.72
CA ILE A 122 14.63 5.50 0.73
C ILE A 122 15.68 4.84 -0.17
N GLY A 123 16.76 4.39 0.45
CA GLY A 123 17.87 3.76 -0.22
C GLY A 123 17.80 2.23 -0.22
N ALA A 124 18.87 1.60 -0.75
CA ALA A 124 19.00 0.14 -0.72
C ALA A 124 19.00 -0.41 0.71
N ASP A 125 19.62 0.30 1.65
CA ASP A 125 19.66 -0.11 3.07
C ASP A 125 18.26 -0.11 3.69
N THR A 126 17.43 0.90 3.38
CA THR A 126 16.03 0.94 3.82
C THR A 126 15.25 -0.28 3.31
N ILE A 127 15.43 -0.62 2.02
CA ILE A 127 14.76 -1.79 1.40
C ILE A 127 15.27 -3.08 2.06
N ALA A 128 16.57 -3.21 2.30
CA ALA A 128 17.15 -4.38 2.96
C ALA A 128 16.60 -4.59 4.38
N VAL A 129 16.39 -3.49 5.14
CA VAL A 129 15.73 -3.57 6.46
C VAL A 129 14.29 -4.05 6.31
N ILE A 130 13.54 -3.50 5.37
CA ILE A 130 12.14 -3.91 5.13
C ILE A 130 12.07 -5.38 4.74
N ASP A 131 12.92 -5.84 3.82
CA ASP A 131 13.00 -7.25 3.42
C ASP A 131 13.28 -8.15 4.61
N ARG A 132 14.28 -7.83 5.43
CA ARG A 132 14.60 -8.57 6.65
C ARG A 132 13.43 -8.62 7.64
N LEU A 133 12.68 -7.54 7.77
CA LEU A 133 11.51 -7.48 8.66
C LEU A 133 10.32 -8.29 8.12
N LEU A 134 10.15 -8.37 6.79
CA LEU A 134 9.15 -9.24 6.16
C LEU A 134 9.49 -10.72 6.31
N ASP A 135 10.80 -11.07 6.27
CA ASP A 135 11.30 -12.43 6.45
C ASP A 135 11.46 -12.82 7.93
N SER A 136 11.04 -11.95 8.86
CA SER A 136 11.19 -12.20 10.30
C SER A 136 10.31 -13.36 10.78
N GLU A 137 10.84 -14.22 11.63
CA GLU A 137 10.06 -15.24 12.34
C GLU A 137 9.07 -14.65 13.34
N LYS A 138 9.24 -13.35 13.69
CA LYS A 138 8.34 -12.62 14.58
C LYS A 138 7.14 -12.06 13.80
N ILE A 139 5.99 -12.69 13.96
CA ILE A 139 4.73 -12.25 13.34
C ILE A 139 4.42 -10.77 13.62
N THR A 140 4.80 -10.26 14.80
CA THR A 140 4.61 -8.84 15.16
C THR A 140 5.38 -7.90 14.25
N ASP A 141 6.62 -8.25 13.86
CA ASP A 141 7.45 -7.44 12.99
C ASP A 141 6.89 -7.45 11.57
N VAL A 142 6.50 -8.62 11.06
CA VAL A 142 5.85 -8.74 9.75
C VAL A 142 4.58 -7.90 9.67
N LYS A 143 3.73 -7.94 10.71
CA LYS A 143 2.49 -7.14 10.76
C LYS A 143 2.77 -5.64 10.75
N LYS A 144 3.68 -5.16 11.57
CA LYS A 144 4.06 -3.75 11.63
C LYS A 144 4.64 -3.30 10.29
N THR A 145 5.42 -4.17 9.65
CA THR A 145 6.01 -3.91 8.34
C THR A 145 4.94 -3.81 7.25
N MET A 146 4.02 -4.77 7.18
CA MET A 146 2.90 -4.73 6.23
C MET A 146 2.01 -3.50 6.44
N ALA A 147 1.73 -3.14 7.70
CA ALA A 147 0.96 -1.93 8.02
C ALA A 147 1.64 -0.65 7.49
N GLY A 148 2.93 -0.53 7.72
CA GLY A 148 3.71 0.60 7.24
C GLY A 148 3.79 0.65 5.71
N LEU A 149 4.02 -0.48 5.05
CA LEU A 149 4.00 -0.57 3.59
C LEU A 149 2.65 -0.14 3.00
N LEU A 150 1.55 -0.62 3.56
CA LEU A 150 0.22 -0.22 3.11
C LEU A 150 -0.04 1.29 3.30
N SER A 151 0.51 1.91 4.34
CA SER A 151 0.36 3.36 4.56
C SER A 151 1.00 4.21 3.48
N VAL A 152 1.98 3.68 2.77
CA VAL A 152 2.70 4.37 1.68
C VAL A 152 2.43 3.76 0.30
N SER A 153 1.64 2.70 0.23
CA SER A 153 1.41 1.90 -0.98
C SER A 153 0.93 2.71 -2.18
N THR A 154 0.13 3.74 -1.95
CA THR A 154 -0.44 4.60 -3.01
C THR A 154 0.43 5.81 -3.35
N LYS A 155 1.66 5.90 -2.82
CA LYS A 155 2.59 6.97 -3.14
C LYS A 155 3.42 6.62 -4.37
N LYS A 156 3.25 7.35 -5.48
CA LYS A 156 3.98 7.14 -6.73
C LYS A 156 5.50 7.26 -6.57
N ASN A 157 5.94 8.28 -5.83
CA ASN A 157 7.36 8.65 -5.74
C ASN A 157 8.12 7.90 -4.63
N ILE A 158 7.72 6.67 -4.33
CA ILE A 158 8.34 5.84 -3.31
C ILE A 158 8.58 4.45 -3.91
N LYS A 159 9.79 3.90 -3.73
CA LYS A 159 10.15 2.57 -4.25
C LYS A 159 9.36 1.43 -3.59
N VAL A 160 8.95 1.62 -2.35
CA VAL A 160 8.21 0.63 -1.54
C VAL A 160 6.69 0.86 -1.60
N ASN A 161 6.17 1.14 -2.80
CA ASN A 161 4.75 1.33 -3.08
C ASN A 161 4.02 -0.01 -3.37
N ALA A 162 2.81 0.06 -3.94
CA ALA A 162 1.98 -1.10 -4.22
C ALA A 162 2.65 -2.13 -5.17
N PHE A 163 3.48 -1.69 -6.11
CA PHE A 163 4.23 -2.61 -6.98
C PHE A 163 5.25 -3.45 -6.19
N TYR A 164 5.97 -2.81 -5.25
CA TYR A 164 6.88 -3.54 -4.36
C TYR A 164 6.13 -4.58 -3.51
N ILE A 165 4.97 -4.20 -2.94
CA ILE A 165 4.13 -5.11 -2.16
C ILE A 165 3.68 -6.28 -3.04
N HIS A 166 3.23 -6.01 -4.27
CA HIS A 166 2.81 -7.01 -5.23
C HIS A 166 3.95 -7.99 -5.54
N GLU A 167 5.13 -7.49 -5.87
CA GLU A 167 6.32 -8.31 -6.14
C GLU A 167 6.66 -9.24 -4.96
N LYS A 168 6.63 -8.71 -3.73
CA LYS A 168 6.88 -9.52 -2.52
C LYS A 168 5.82 -10.58 -2.29
N LEU A 169 4.54 -10.25 -2.46
CA LEU A 169 3.45 -11.21 -2.30
C LEU A 169 3.46 -12.30 -3.38
N CYS A 170 3.81 -11.96 -4.62
CA CYS A 170 3.98 -12.95 -5.69
C CYS A 170 5.16 -13.89 -5.47
N ALA A 171 6.25 -13.42 -4.83
CA ALA A 171 7.41 -14.23 -4.51
C ALA A 171 7.16 -15.22 -3.35
N MET A 172 6.14 -15.00 -2.52
CA MET A 172 5.75 -15.88 -1.43
C MET A 172 5.00 -17.11 -1.99
N ASN A 173 5.21 -18.28 -1.36
CA ASN A 173 4.34 -19.41 -1.64
C ASN A 173 2.93 -19.16 -1.08
N ASN A 174 1.93 -19.88 -1.57
CA ASN A 174 0.52 -19.67 -1.20
C ASN A 174 0.27 -19.77 0.30
N TYR A 175 0.95 -20.69 1.00
CA TYR A 175 0.78 -20.88 2.44
C TYR A 175 1.28 -19.68 3.25
N ASP A 176 2.48 -19.19 2.94
CA ASP A 176 3.06 -18.03 3.64
C ASP A 176 2.29 -16.77 3.32
N ARG A 177 1.92 -16.57 2.05
CA ARG A 177 1.08 -15.45 1.62
C ARG A 177 -0.26 -15.43 2.34
N ASP A 178 -0.96 -16.56 2.38
CA ASP A 178 -2.24 -16.69 3.07
C ASP A 178 -2.11 -16.48 4.58
N PHE A 179 -1.05 -17.02 5.18
CA PHE A 179 -0.81 -16.86 6.61
C PHE A 179 -0.57 -15.40 6.98
N TYR A 180 0.32 -14.70 6.26
CA TYR A 180 0.66 -13.32 6.57
C TYR A 180 -0.42 -12.35 6.10
N LEU A 181 -0.86 -12.46 4.86
CA LEU A 181 -1.82 -11.54 4.28
C LEU A 181 -3.21 -11.71 4.90
N SER A 182 -3.74 -12.92 4.97
CA SER A 182 -5.06 -13.18 5.57
C SER A 182 -5.11 -12.82 7.04
N PHE A 183 -4.06 -13.13 7.80
CA PHE A 183 -4.00 -12.78 9.21
C PHE A 183 -3.87 -11.28 9.45
N TYR A 184 -3.14 -10.57 8.58
CA TYR A 184 -3.07 -9.12 8.59
C TYR A 184 -4.43 -8.51 8.20
N LEU A 185 -5.03 -9.01 7.12
CA LEU A 185 -6.31 -8.51 6.60
C LEU A 185 -7.48 -8.75 7.57
N LEU A 186 -7.46 -9.83 8.33
CA LEU A 186 -8.49 -10.13 9.34
C LEU A 186 -8.60 -9.07 10.44
N LYS A 187 -7.51 -8.41 10.77
CA LYS A 187 -7.47 -7.39 11.82
C LYS A 187 -7.65 -5.95 11.33
N GLN A 188 -7.68 -5.73 10.02
CA GLN A 188 -7.78 -4.38 9.45
C GLN A 188 -9.09 -3.67 9.78
N TYR A 189 -10.16 -4.42 10.02
CA TYR A 189 -11.46 -3.82 10.32
C TYR A 189 -11.56 -3.31 11.75
N ASP A 190 -10.85 -3.92 12.69
CA ASP A 190 -10.95 -3.59 14.11
C ASP A 190 -9.81 -2.66 14.58
N ASP A 191 -8.57 -2.92 14.17
CA ASP A 191 -7.38 -2.27 14.76
C ASP A 191 -6.61 -1.35 13.79
N MET A 192 -6.68 -1.59 12.46
CA MET A 192 -5.85 -0.89 11.47
C MET A 192 -6.65 -0.52 10.24
N LYS A 193 -7.25 0.64 10.26
CA LYS A 193 -8.21 1.12 9.27
C LYS A 193 -7.64 1.47 7.88
N THR A 194 -6.33 1.40 7.66
CA THR A 194 -5.71 1.91 6.42
C THR A 194 -6.30 1.28 5.17
N LEU A 195 -6.40 -0.05 5.12
CA LEU A 195 -6.96 -0.73 3.94
C LEU A 195 -8.48 -0.54 3.85
N SER A 196 -9.20 -0.60 4.97
CA SER A 196 -10.64 -0.34 4.98
C SER A 196 -10.97 1.10 4.55
N ASP A 197 -10.18 2.08 4.99
CA ASP A 197 -10.32 3.47 4.57
C ASP A 197 -10.04 3.65 3.06
N LEU A 198 -9.04 2.95 2.51
CA LEU A 198 -8.78 2.93 1.07
C LEU A 198 -9.97 2.34 0.31
N CYS A 199 -10.51 1.22 0.77
CA CYS A 199 -11.69 0.60 0.18
C CYS A 199 -12.91 1.53 0.23
N GLU A 200 -13.19 2.14 1.40
CA GLU A 200 -14.31 3.07 1.54
C GLU A 200 -14.21 4.29 0.64
N ARG A 201 -13.02 4.87 0.55
CA ARG A 201 -12.77 6.01 -0.36
C ARG A 201 -12.95 5.61 -1.81
N ALA A 202 -12.44 4.44 -2.22
CA ALA A 202 -12.61 3.93 -3.57
C ALA A 202 -14.08 3.74 -3.93
N VAL A 203 -14.89 3.18 -3.00
CA VAL A 203 -16.35 3.02 -3.21
C VAL A 203 -17.08 4.36 -3.34
N ARG A 204 -16.65 5.38 -2.58
CA ARG A 204 -17.30 6.71 -2.55
C ARG A 204 -16.79 7.69 -3.60
N LEU A 205 -15.79 7.30 -4.39
CA LEU A 205 -15.24 8.18 -5.41
C LEU A 205 -16.25 8.39 -6.53
N ASP A 206 -16.63 9.66 -6.79
CA ASP A 206 -17.65 9.99 -7.75
C ASP A 206 -17.09 10.43 -9.10
N ASP A 207 -15.88 10.98 -9.13
CA ASP A 207 -15.25 11.54 -10.31
C ASP A 207 -13.73 11.26 -10.37
N LYS A 208 -13.10 11.67 -11.49
CA LYS A 208 -11.65 11.55 -11.74
C LYS A 208 -10.87 12.65 -11.02
N THR A 209 -10.83 12.64 -9.69
CA THR A 209 -10.14 13.65 -8.89
C THR A 209 -8.66 13.38 -8.67
N PHE A 210 -8.22 12.12 -8.88
CA PHE A 210 -6.83 11.71 -8.65
C PHE A 210 -6.06 11.53 -9.96
N PRO A 211 -4.74 11.76 -9.97
CA PRO A 211 -3.89 11.39 -11.10
C PRO A 211 -3.95 9.89 -11.37
N SER A 212 -4.03 9.47 -12.64
CA SER A 212 -4.11 8.07 -13.03
C SER A 212 -2.98 7.21 -12.44
N ASP A 213 -1.77 7.74 -12.42
CA ASP A 213 -0.60 7.04 -11.90
C ASP A 213 -0.68 6.64 -10.40
N ASN A 214 -1.55 7.27 -9.63
CA ASN A 214 -1.81 6.87 -8.24
C ASN A 214 -2.95 5.86 -8.16
N ILE A 215 -3.79 5.81 -9.18
CA ILE A 215 -4.94 4.91 -9.23
C ILE A 215 -4.50 3.47 -9.44
N SER A 216 -3.59 3.21 -10.36
CA SER A 216 -3.05 1.84 -10.57
C SER A 216 -2.42 1.26 -9.30
N LEU A 217 -1.72 2.09 -8.50
CA LEU A 217 -1.22 1.67 -7.19
C LEU A 217 -2.36 1.30 -6.23
N TRP A 218 -3.44 2.05 -6.28
CA TRP A 218 -4.61 1.79 -5.42
C TRP A 218 -5.34 0.52 -5.86
N GLU A 219 -5.51 0.32 -7.16
CA GLU A 219 -6.10 -0.89 -7.75
C GLU A 219 -5.33 -2.15 -7.36
N ILE A 220 -3.99 -2.13 -7.39
CA ILE A 220 -3.14 -3.24 -6.93
C ILE A 220 -3.44 -3.58 -5.46
N VAL A 221 -3.50 -2.58 -4.59
CA VAL A 221 -3.79 -2.79 -3.16
C VAL A 221 -5.18 -3.39 -2.96
N LEU A 222 -6.19 -2.89 -3.69
CA LEU A 222 -7.54 -3.41 -3.60
C LEU A 222 -7.64 -4.85 -4.15
N CYS A 223 -6.93 -5.17 -5.23
CA CYS A 223 -6.85 -6.56 -5.73
C CYS A 223 -6.40 -7.52 -4.63
N TRP A 224 -5.30 -7.21 -3.94
CA TRP A 224 -4.86 -8.01 -2.79
C TRP A 224 -5.88 -8.03 -1.65
N GLY A 225 -6.57 -6.93 -1.42
CA GLY A 225 -7.64 -6.82 -0.42
C GLY A 225 -8.83 -7.74 -0.70
N THR A 226 -9.07 -8.11 -1.97
CA THR A 226 -10.14 -9.05 -2.35
C THR A 226 -9.88 -10.48 -1.88
N GLY A 227 -8.64 -10.85 -1.58
CA GLY A 227 -8.27 -12.14 -0.98
C GLY A 227 -8.57 -12.25 0.52
N SER A 228 -9.08 -11.18 1.16
CA SER A 228 -9.37 -11.19 2.60
C SER A 228 -10.41 -12.22 3.01
N ASN A 229 -10.17 -12.88 4.13
CA ASN A 229 -11.15 -13.75 4.79
C ASN A 229 -12.29 -12.97 5.46
N ASP A 230 -12.08 -11.67 5.75
CA ASP A 230 -13.17 -10.79 6.19
C ASP A 230 -14.07 -10.45 5.00
N THR A 231 -15.31 -10.91 5.08
CA THR A 231 -16.30 -10.73 4.01
C THR A 231 -16.63 -9.26 3.74
N LYS A 232 -16.62 -8.41 4.77
CA LYS A 232 -16.90 -6.97 4.62
C LYS A 232 -15.76 -6.27 3.89
N LEU A 233 -14.52 -6.54 4.31
CA LEU A 233 -13.34 -5.97 3.66
C LEU A 233 -13.25 -6.42 2.20
N ARG A 234 -13.41 -7.72 1.94
CA ARG A 234 -13.41 -8.31 0.61
C ARG A 234 -14.48 -7.69 -0.31
N ASP A 235 -15.71 -7.55 0.19
CA ASP A 235 -16.80 -6.97 -0.58
C ASP A 235 -16.58 -5.47 -0.85
N MET A 236 -16.01 -4.75 0.12
CA MET A 236 -15.67 -3.35 -0.06
C MET A 236 -14.51 -3.17 -1.04
N ALA A 237 -13.48 -4.01 -0.97
CA ALA A 237 -12.37 -4.01 -1.92
C ALA A 237 -12.87 -4.29 -3.35
N SER A 238 -13.74 -5.31 -3.53
CA SER A 238 -14.35 -5.63 -4.83
C SER A 238 -15.19 -4.49 -5.40
N LYS A 239 -16.01 -3.83 -4.56
CA LYS A 239 -16.81 -2.66 -4.97
C LYS A 239 -15.93 -1.47 -5.29
N GLY A 240 -14.92 -1.21 -4.48
CA GLY A 240 -13.95 -0.13 -4.70
C GLY A 240 -13.20 -0.33 -6.01
N LEU A 241 -12.69 -1.54 -6.26
CA LEU A 241 -12.00 -1.90 -7.49
C LEU A 241 -12.90 -1.72 -8.72
N THR A 242 -14.15 -2.21 -8.66
CA THR A 242 -15.15 -1.98 -9.71
C THR A 242 -15.35 -0.49 -10.00
N ASN A 243 -15.42 0.34 -8.96
CA ASN A 243 -15.61 1.77 -9.12
C ASN A 243 -14.38 2.47 -9.68
N LEU A 244 -13.16 2.06 -9.27
CA LEU A 244 -11.92 2.59 -9.85
C LEU A 244 -11.85 2.26 -11.35
N PHE A 245 -12.04 1.02 -11.75
CA PHE A 245 -12.08 0.61 -13.16
C PHE A 245 -13.18 1.32 -13.95
N ARG A 246 -14.34 1.59 -13.34
CA ARG A 246 -15.39 2.39 -13.97
C ARG A 246 -14.93 3.83 -14.24
N LEU A 247 -14.18 4.43 -13.34
CA LEU A 247 -13.69 5.80 -13.47
C LEU A 247 -12.41 5.89 -14.30
N TYR A 248 -11.49 4.94 -14.12
CA TYR A 248 -10.15 4.88 -14.75
C TYR A 248 -9.96 3.57 -15.55
N PRO A 249 -10.71 3.38 -16.64
CA PRO A 249 -10.77 2.08 -17.33
C PRO A 249 -9.51 1.75 -18.15
N ASP A 250 -8.60 2.70 -18.33
CA ASP A 250 -7.37 2.50 -19.11
C ASP A 250 -6.43 1.48 -18.45
N ASP A 251 -6.49 1.37 -17.12
CA ASP A 251 -5.60 0.52 -16.32
C ASP A 251 -6.06 -0.96 -16.24
N MET A 252 -7.32 -1.27 -16.65
CA MET A 252 -7.91 -2.62 -16.50
C MET A 252 -7.07 -3.74 -17.10
N THR A 253 -6.53 -3.54 -18.31
CA THR A 253 -5.71 -4.56 -18.98
C THR A 253 -4.35 -4.73 -18.32
N GLU A 254 -3.72 -3.64 -17.88
CA GLU A 254 -2.44 -3.66 -17.16
C GLU A 254 -2.56 -4.39 -15.82
N ILE A 255 -3.63 -4.11 -15.08
CA ILE A 255 -3.89 -4.80 -13.80
C ILE A 255 -4.23 -6.28 -14.03
N ALA A 256 -4.99 -6.62 -15.07
CA ALA A 256 -5.26 -8.02 -15.42
C ALA A 256 -3.97 -8.78 -15.77
N GLU A 257 -3.06 -8.16 -16.50
CA GLU A 257 -1.75 -8.72 -16.86
C GLU A 257 -0.85 -8.87 -15.62
N LEU A 258 -0.81 -7.85 -14.76
CA LEU A 258 -0.01 -7.87 -13.52
C LEU A 258 -0.40 -9.03 -12.59
N PHE A 259 -1.68 -9.38 -12.54
CA PHE A 259 -2.20 -10.44 -11.67
C PHE A 259 -2.32 -11.81 -12.36
N VAL A 260 -1.95 -11.96 -13.63
CA VAL A 260 -2.17 -13.20 -14.41
C VAL A 260 -1.57 -14.45 -13.76
N ASP A 261 -0.38 -14.32 -13.14
CA ASP A 261 0.35 -15.42 -12.50
C ASP A 261 0.07 -15.55 -10.99
N VAL A 262 -0.88 -14.77 -10.45
CA VAL A 262 -1.26 -14.89 -9.04
C VAL A 262 -2.13 -16.14 -8.86
N GLU A 263 -1.56 -17.17 -8.24
CA GLU A 263 -2.22 -18.46 -7.96
C GLU A 263 -3.20 -18.36 -6.77
N ASP A 264 -4.20 -17.49 -6.90
CA ASP A 264 -5.27 -17.31 -5.92
C ASP A 264 -6.62 -17.14 -6.64
N ASP A 265 -7.43 -18.19 -6.61
CA ASP A 265 -8.72 -18.22 -7.29
C ASP A 265 -9.68 -17.11 -6.81
N TYR A 266 -9.62 -16.71 -5.53
CA TYR A 266 -10.47 -15.65 -5.01
C TYR A 266 -10.09 -14.28 -5.56
N ILE A 267 -8.80 -13.97 -5.58
CA ILE A 267 -8.29 -12.70 -6.13
C ILE A 267 -8.63 -12.63 -7.62
N GLN A 268 -8.34 -13.70 -8.38
CA GLN A 268 -8.64 -13.78 -9.80
C GLN A 268 -10.14 -13.62 -10.10
N GLU A 269 -10.98 -14.34 -9.37
CA GLU A 269 -12.43 -14.26 -9.53
C GLU A 269 -12.94 -12.84 -9.30
N ARG A 270 -12.48 -12.17 -8.23
CA ARG A 270 -12.92 -10.82 -7.88
C ARG A 270 -12.39 -9.76 -8.84
N LEU A 271 -11.16 -9.94 -9.34
CA LEU A 271 -10.60 -9.08 -10.37
C LEU A 271 -11.44 -9.13 -11.65
N TRP A 272 -11.72 -10.32 -12.18
CA TRP A 272 -12.54 -10.48 -13.38
C TRP A 272 -14.00 -10.04 -13.17
N GLN A 273 -14.55 -10.25 -11.99
CA GLN A 273 -15.85 -9.69 -11.61
C GLN A 273 -15.86 -8.18 -11.67
N ALA A 274 -14.82 -7.52 -11.12
CA ALA A 274 -14.70 -6.06 -11.10
C ALA A 274 -14.57 -5.49 -12.52
N ILE A 275 -13.74 -6.10 -13.37
CA ILE A 275 -13.56 -5.73 -14.78
C ILE A 275 -14.90 -5.86 -15.53
N TYR A 276 -15.56 -7.01 -15.45
CA TYR A 276 -16.87 -7.22 -16.08
C TYR A 276 -17.90 -6.20 -15.63
N SER A 277 -18.00 -5.97 -14.33
CA SER A 277 -18.93 -5.00 -13.76
C SER A 277 -18.65 -3.57 -14.22
N ALA A 278 -17.37 -3.19 -14.28
CA ALA A 278 -16.96 -1.86 -14.74
C ALA A 278 -17.33 -1.63 -16.22
N ILE A 279 -17.11 -2.63 -17.08
CA ILE A 279 -17.47 -2.58 -18.52
C ILE A 279 -18.97 -2.36 -18.68
N ILE A 280 -19.82 -3.08 -17.92
CA ILE A 280 -21.28 -2.91 -17.97
C ILE A 280 -21.71 -1.54 -17.47
N LEU A 281 -21.20 -1.12 -16.32
CA LEU A 281 -21.58 0.15 -15.69
C LEU A 281 -21.15 1.36 -16.53
N ARG A 282 -20.02 1.25 -17.21
CA ARG A 282 -19.52 2.32 -18.07
C ARG A 282 -20.21 2.35 -19.43
N ALA A 283 -20.50 1.18 -19.98
CA ALA A 283 -21.18 0.98 -21.27
C ALA A 283 -20.51 1.73 -22.45
N GLU A 284 -19.19 1.73 -22.49
CA GLU A 284 -18.39 2.33 -23.57
C GLU A 284 -17.69 1.25 -24.40
N LYS A 285 -17.81 1.35 -25.72
CA LYS A 285 -17.33 0.34 -26.70
C LYS A 285 -15.81 0.12 -26.61
N GLU A 286 -15.06 1.22 -26.54
CA GLU A 286 -13.59 1.21 -26.59
C GLU A 286 -12.98 0.28 -25.54
N TYR A 287 -13.46 0.34 -24.30
CA TYR A 287 -12.90 -0.46 -23.18
C TYR A 287 -13.32 -1.93 -23.24
N ALA A 288 -14.53 -2.18 -23.76
CA ALA A 288 -14.94 -3.55 -24.03
C ALA A 288 -14.08 -4.19 -25.14
N GLU A 289 -13.81 -3.46 -26.24
CA GLU A 289 -12.96 -3.93 -27.32
C GLU A 289 -11.50 -4.16 -26.87
N LYS A 290 -10.92 -3.24 -26.07
CA LYS A 290 -9.58 -3.43 -25.50
C LYS A 290 -9.50 -4.71 -24.65
N MET A 291 -10.50 -4.96 -23.80
CA MET A 291 -10.53 -6.14 -22.94
C MET A 291 -10.78 -7.42 -23.75
N ILE A 292 -11.65 -7.40 -24.76
CA ILE A 292 -11.86 -8.53 -25.69
C ILE A 292 -10.55 -8.88 -26.40
N SER A 293 -9.84 -7.88 -26.92
CA SER A 293 -8.55 -8.10 -27.57
C SER A 293 -7.53 -8.73 -26.61
N TYR A 294 -7.46 -8.23 -25.37
CA TYR A 294 -6.60 -8.80 -24.33
C TYR A 294 -6.93 -10.28 -24.05
N ILE A 295 -8.20 -10.58 -23.80
CA ILE A 295 -8.67 -11.94 -23.50
C ILE A 295 -8.41 -12.87 -24.69
N THR A 296 -8.71 -12.42 -25.90
CA THR A 296 -8.47 -13.22 -27.11
C THR A 296 -7.00 -13.58 -27.24
N THR A 297 -6.11 -12.60 -27.18
CA THR A 297 -4.66 -12.80 -27.36
C THR A 297 -4.06 -13.66 -26.25
N ASN A 298 -4.38 -13.38 -24.98
CA ASN A 298 -3.64 -13.97 -23.86
C ASN A 298 -4.29 -15.22 -23.27
N ILE A 299 -5.55 -15.48 -23.57
CA ILE A 299 -6.31 -16.61 -23.00
C ILE A 299 -6.81 -17.54 -24.09
N VAL A 300 -7.55 -17.02 -25.09
CA VAL A 300 -8.19 -17.85 -26.12
C VAL A 300 -7.17 -18.45 -27.07
N ASP A 301 -6.32 -17.60 -27.70
CA ASP A 301 -5.34 -18.02 -28.69
C ASP A 301 -4.22 -18.87 -28.09
N GLU A 302 -3.83 -18.56 -26.83
CA GLU A 302 -2.85 -19.31 -26.06
C GLU A 302 -3.43 -20.62 -25.47
N GLY A 303 -4.76 -20.76 -25.45
CA GLY A 303 -5.43 -21.90 -24.84
C GLY A 303 -5.28 -21.96 -23.32
N LYS A 304 -4.99 -20.82 -22.67
CA LYS A 304 -4.76 -20.69 -21.21
C LYS A 304 -6.05 -20.46 -20.44
N TRP A 305 -7.04 -21.32 -20.64
CA TRP A 305 -8.32 -21.19 -19.95
C TRP A 305 -8.21 -21.38 -18.44
N PRO A 306 -8.73 -20.44 -17.63
CA PRO A 306 -8.77 -20.62 -16.18
C PRO A 306 -9.57 -21.87 -15.79
N GLN A 307 -9.14 -22.59 -14.74
CA GLN A 307 -9.87 -23.74 -14.23
C GLN A 307 -11.15 -23.35 -13.49
N ASN A 308 -11.13 -22.20 -12.83
CA ASN A 308 -12.26 -21.68 -12.11
C ASN A 308 -13.41 -21.34 -13.07
N VAL A 309 -14.57 -21.92 -12.81
CA VAL A 309 -15.76 -21.77 -13.67
C VAL A 309 -16.29 -20.33 -13.65
N LEU A 310 -16.20 -19.65 -12.51
CA LEU A 310 -16.70 -18.27 -12.38
C LEU A 310 -15.84 -17.29 -13.17
N ILE A 311 -14.51 -17.50 -13.19
CA ILE A 311 -13.63 -16.68 -14.03
C ILE A 311 -14.00 -16.86 -15.50
N ARG A 312 -14.14 -18.10 -15.99
CA ARG A 312 -14.58 -18.36 -17.37
C ARG A 312 -15.94 -17.73 -17.68
N ASP A 313 -16.82 -17.70 -16.70
CA ASP A 313 -18.16 -17.09 -16.84
C ASP A 313 -18.06 -15.56 -16.99
N TYR A 314 -17.22 -14.89 -16.19
CA TYR A 314 -16.97 -13.46 -16.35
C TYR A 314 -16.31 -13.12 -17.69
N LEU A 315 -15.29 -13.89 -18.11
CA LEU A 315 -14.67 -13.73 -19.42
C LEU A 315 -15.71 -13.84 -20.55
N ARG A 316 -16.52 -14.91 -20.55
CA ARG A 316 -17.60 -15.10 -21.52
C ARG A 316 -18.61 -13.94 -21.47
N ASN A 317 -19.02 -13.51 -20.30
CA ASN A 317 -20.03 -12.47 -20.14
C ASN A 317 -19.57 -11.10 -20.66
N ILE A 318 -18.28 -10.81 -20.68
CA ILE A 318 -17.72 -9.62 -21.35
C ILE A 318 -18.04 -9.68 -22.86
N PHE A 319 -17.79 -10.82 -23.53
CA PHE A 319 -18.08 -11.01 -24.94
C PHE A 319 -19.59 -11.03 -25.22
N GLU A 320 -20.39 -11.71 -24.39
CA GLU A 320 -21.85 -11.75 -24.54
C GLU A 320 -22.47 -10.35 -24.43
N TYR A 321 -21.99 -9.54 -23.49
CA TYR A 321 -22.41 -8.17 -23.37
C TYR A 321 -22.01 -7.32 -24.58
N ALA A 322 -20.77 -7.42 -25.04
CA ALA A 322 -20.30 -6.73 -26.23
C ALA A 322 -21.09 -7.16 -27.49
N TYR A 323 -21.39 -8.45 -27.62
CA TYR A 323 -22.22 -8.96 -28.73
C TYR A 323 -23.65 -8.40 -28.67
N TYR A 324 -24.27 -8.40 -27.48
CA TYR A 324 -25.58 -7.77 -27.28
C TYR A 324 -25.59 -6.29 -27.67
N ARG A 325 -24.46 -5.59 -27.46
CA ARG A 325 -24.29 -4.17 -27.81
C ARG A 325 -23.83 -3.95 -29.26
N GLU A 326 -23.68 -5.02 -30.05
CA GLU A 326 -23.16 -4.98 -31.42
C GLU A 326 -21.71 -4.42 -31.50
N TRP A 327 -20.89 -4.69 -30.48
CA TRP A 327 -19.49 -4.27 -30.38
C TRP A 327 -18.49 -5.36 -30.74
N CYS A 328 -18.89 -6.62 -30.81
CA CYS A 328 -18.09 -7.73 -31.29
C CYS A 328 -18.86 -8.63 -32.26
N SER A 329 -18.14 -9.45 -33.00
CA SER A 329 -18.69 -10.37 -33.98
C SER A 329 -19.27 -11.66 -33.33
N LYS A 330 -20.04 -12.41 -34.13
CA LYS A 330 -20.52 -13.73 -33.70
C LYS A 330 -19.37 -14.71 -33.51
N GLU A 331 -18.36 -14.63 -34.35
CA GLU A 331 -17.18 -15.49 -34.30
C GLU A 331 -16.40 -15.28 -32.99
N GLU A 332 -16.24 -14.02 -32.58
CA GLU A 332 -15.57 -13.69 -31.31
C GLU A 332 -16.34 -14.23 -30.10
N VAL A 333 -17.66 -14.06 -30.02
CA VAL A 333 -18.42 -14.58 -28.88
C VAL A 333 -18.47 -16.11 -28.86
N GLU A 334 -18.51 -16.78 -30.03
CA GLU A 334 -18.46 -18.25 -30.10
C GLU A 334 -17.10 -18.81 -29.61
N SER A 335 -16.02 -18.07 -29.77
CA SER A 335 -14.66 -18.50 -29.33
C SER A 335 -14.54 -18.66 -27.81
N VAL A 336 -15.38 -17.97 -27.05
CA VAL A 336 -15.39 -18.00 -25.57
C VAL A 336 -16.55 -18.84 -24.98
N ARG A 337 -17.34 -19.50 -25.83
CA ARG A 337 -18.40 -20.38 -25.38
C ARG A 337 -17.91 -21.82 -25.20
N PRO A 338 -18.49 -22.60 -24.28
CA PRO A 338 -18.16 -24.01 -24.13
C PRO A 338 -18.45 -24.81 -25.42
N PRO A 339 -17.73 -25.92 -25.70
CA PRO A 339 -16.79 -26.58 -24.79
C PRO A 339 -15.39 -25.93 -24.80
N TYR A 340 -14.81 -25.76 -23.61
CA TYR A 340 -13.46 -25.23 -23.47
C TYR A 340 -12.41 -26.33 -23.67
N LYS A 341 -11.28 -26.02 -24.34
CA LYS A 341 -10.13 -26.90 -24.44
C LYS A 341 -9.31 -26.82 -23.14
N LEU A 342 -9.76 -27.49 -22.10
CA LEU A 342 -9.02 -27.56 -20.84
C LEU A 342 -7.92 -28.62 -20.93
N SER A 343 -6.77 -28.38 -20.31
CA SER A 343 -5.69 -29.36 -20.22
C SER A 343 -6.15 -30.60 -19.46
N LEU A 344 -5.93 -31.80 -20.02
CA LEU A 344 -6.30 -33.07 -19.41
C LEU A 344 -5.59 -33.34 -18.07
N ILE A 345 -4.44 -32.71 -17.82
CA ILE A 345 -3.68 -32.85 -16.57
C ILE A 345 -4.53 -32.35 -15.37
N HIS A 346 -5.41 -31.39 -15.60
CA HIS A 346 -6.24 -30.81 -14.56
C HIS A 346 -7.58 -31.53 -14.34
N ILE A 347 -7.96 -32.44 -15.22
CA ILE A 347 -9.19 -33.27 -15.07
C ILE A 347 -8.91 -34.51 -14.21
N SER A 348 -7.64 -34.92 -14.05
CA SER A 348 -7.25 -36.20 -13.44
C SER A 348 -7.00 -36.15 -11.94
N GLU A 349 -6.93 -35.00 -11.30
CA GLU A 349 -6.85 -34.88 -9.84
C GLU A 349 -8.18 -34.39 -9.26
N PRO A 350 -9.02 -35.31 -8.69
CA PRO A 350 -10.08 -34.86 -7.81
C PRO A 350 -9.43 -34.19 -6.59
N THR A 351 -9.70 -32.93 -6.38
CA THR A 351 -9.31 -32.19 -5.18
C THR A 351 -9.73 -33.01 -3.96
N ARG A 352 -8.83 -33.82 -3.40
CA ARG A 352 -9.00 -34.38 -2.06
C ARG A 352 -8.88 -33.22 -1.08
N ARG A 353 -9.99 -32.55 -0.84
CA ARG A 353 -10.14 -31.76 0.39
C ARG A 353 -10.12 -32.75 1.54
N SER A 354 -8.96 -32.96 2.14
CA SER A 354 -8.90 -33.56 3.47
C SER A 354 -9.43 -32.53 4.45
N TYR A 355 -10.67 -32.70 4.84
CA TYR A 355 -11.20 -32.09 6.04
C TYR A 355 -10.48 -32.79 7.23
N ILE A 356 -9.64 -32.06 7.93
CA ILE A 356 -9.24 -32.36 9.31
C ILE A 356 -9.70 -31.20 10.16
#